data_0869a854c315974a828a26873e4c571a
#
_entry.id   0869a854c315974a828a26873e4c571a
#
_cell.length_a   1.000
_cell.length_b   1.000
_cell.length_c   1.000
_cell.angle_alpha   90.00
_cell.angle_beta   90.00
_cell.angle_gamma   90.00
#
_symmetry.space_group_name_H-M   'P 1'
#
loop_
_entity.id
_entity.type
_entity.pdbx_description
1 polymer ?
#
loop_
_entity_poly.entity_id
_entity_poly.type
_entity_poly.pdbx_seq_one_letter_code
_entity_poly.pdbx_strand_id
1 'polypeptide(L)'
;MLNEIKNEILCVRGNCDAEVDQMVLQFPIMADYAVLEIDGRTIYATHGHIYNESNLPPLRKGDILLHGHTHVPKCAIHEDYICMNPGSVSLPKEDTHHGYMILENGKFFWKDISGENVGKYHE
;
A
#
# COMPACT_ATOMS: atom_id res chain seq x y z
N MET A 1 -12.11 -16.79 5.56
CA MET A 1 -11.50 -16.52 4.26
C MET A 1 -10.07 -15.99 4.39
N LEU A 2 -9.84 -14.85 5.01
CA LEU A 2 -8.47 -14.29 5.12
C LEU A 2 -7.55 -15.17 5.97
N ASN A 3 -8.04 -15.81 7.02
CA ASN A 3 -7.23 -16.71 7.86
C ASN A 3 -6.70 -17.92 7.08
N GLU A 4 -7.36 -18.32 6.02
CA GLU A 4 -6.94 -19.47 5.19
C GLU A 4 -5.66 -19.17 4.41
N ILE A 5 -5.39 -17.88 4.12
CA ILE A 5 -4.20 -17.42 3.40
C ILE A 5 -3.27 -16.58 4.28
N LYS A 6 -3.36 -16.76 5.60
CA LYS A 6 -2.63 -15.94 6.58
C LYS A 6 -1.12 -15.87 6.37
N ASN A 7 -0.51 -16.91 5.81
CA ASN A 7 0.93 -16.94 5.55
C ASN A 7 1.34 -16.14 4.32
N GLU A 8 0.39 -15.64 3.56
CA GLU A 8 0.61 -14.84 2.35
C GLU A 8 0.22 -13.38 2.54
N ILE A 9 -0.15 -12.97 3.78
CA ILE A 9 -0.62 -11.62 4.10
C ILE A 9 0.36 -10.91 5.02
N LEU A 10 0.76 -9.70 4.62
CA LEU A 10 1.40 -8.72 5.49
C LEU A 10 0.47 -7.52 5.59
N CYS A 11 0.04 -7.20 6.79
CA CYS A 11 -0.97 -6.16 7.01
C CYS A 11 -0.44 -5.00 7.83
N VAL A 12 -0.86 -3.79 7.50
CA VAL A 12 -0.63 -2.61 8.34
C VAL A 12 -1.98 -2.07 8.84
N ARG A 13 -1.95 -1.42 10.00
CA ARG A 13 -3.14 -0.92 10.65
C ARG A 13 -3.75 0.28 9.94
N GLY A 14 -5.04 0.18 9.59
CA GLY A 14 -5.84 1.32 9.18
C GLY A 14 -6.38 2.10 10.38
N ASN A 15 -6.83 3.32 10.16
CA ASN A 15 -7.34 4.18 11.24
C ASN A 15 -8.65 3.67 11.87
N CYS A 16 -9.34 2.75 11.19
CA CYS A 16 -10.57 2.13 11.72
C CYS A 16 -10.35 0.70 12.23
N ASP A 17 -9.14 0.17 12.15
CA ASP A 17 -8.83 -1.18 12.63
C ASP A 17 -8.69 -1.16 14.16
N ALA A 18 -9.35 -2.11 14.82
CA ALA A 18 -9.41 -2.19 16.25
C ALA A 18 -8.86 -3.52 16.79
N GLU A 19 -8.59 -3.56 18.10
CA GLU A 19 -8.09 -4.77 18.74
C GLU A 19 -9.05 -5.95 18.57
N VAL A 20 -10.37 -5.71 18.50
CA VAL A 20 -11.36 -6.74 18.27
C VAL A 20 -11.17 -7.43 16.92
N ASP A 21 -10.72 -6.69 15.90
CA ASP A 21 -10.40 -7.26 14.58
C ASP A 21 -9.20 -8.19 14.66
N GLN A 22 -8.18 -7.81 15.46
CA GLN A 22 -7.02 -8.66 15.69
C GLN A 22 -7.41 -9.97 16.40
N MET A 23 -8.42 -9.95 17.23
CA MET A 23 -8.87 -11.16 17.95
C MET A 23 -9.44 -12.24 17.03
N VAL A 24 -9.99 -11.87 15.87
CA VAL A 24 -10.57 -12.81 14.91
C VAL A 24 -9.64 -13.14 13.74
N LEU A 25 -8.60 -12.35 13.53
CA LEU A 25 -7.63 -12.56 12.44
C LEU A 25 -6.37 -13.27 12.97
N GLN A 26 -5.90 -14.25 12.22
CA GLN A 26 -4.75 -15.09 12.59
C GLN A 26 -3.42 -14.59 12.03
N PHE A 27 -3.38 -13.33 11.64
CA PHE A 27 -2.15 -12.64 11.21
C PHE A 27 -2.13 -11.23 11.82
N PRO A 28 -0.93 -10.64 12.03
CA PRO A 28 -0.83 -9.30 12.64
C PRO A 28 -1.46 -8.22 11.77
N ILE A 29 -2.26 -7.33 12.36
CA ILE A 29 -2.88 -6.19 11.67
C ILE A 29 -2.61 -4.85 12.36
N MET A 30 -1.88 -4.83 13.48
CA MET A 30 -1.76 -3.63 14.32
C MET A 30 -0.46 -2.85 14.11
N ALA A 31 0.38 -3.25 13.15
CA ALA A 31 1.60 -2.54 12.85
C ALA A 31 1.31 -1.21 12.13
N ASP A 32 1.95 -0.13 12.58
CA ASP A 32 1.76 1.19 11.98
C ASP A 32 2.42 1.29 10.60
N TYR A 33 3.50 0.55 10.37
CA TYR A 33 4.12 0.43 9.05
C TYR A 33 4.86 -0.90 8.93
N ALA A 34 5.16 -1.28 7.69
CA ALA A 34 5.99 -2.43 7.37
C ALA A 34 7.06 -2.03 6.36
N VAL A 35 8.24 -2.64 6.46
CA VAL A 35 9.33 -2.44 5.52
C VAL A 35 9.54 -3.72 4.73
N LEU A 36 9.52 -3.59 3.40
CA LEU A 36 9.70 -4.71 2.49
C LEU A 36 10.85 -4.43 1.54
N GLU A 37 11.60 -5.46 1.22
CA GLU A 37 12.58 -5.40 0.13
C GLU A 37 12.16 -6.38 -0.95
N ILE A 38 11.79 -5.84 -2.11
CA ILE A 38 11.29 -6.61 -3.25
C ILE A 38 11.96 -6.09 -4.51
N ASP A 39 12.58 -6.99 -5.27
CA ASP A 39 13.22 -6.69 -6.54
C ASP A 39 14.24 -5.53 -6.47
N GLY A 40 15.03 -5.50 -5.37
CA GLY A 40 16.04 -4.47 -5.15
C GLY A 40 15.48 -3.13 -4.66
N ARG A 41 14.19 -3.05 -4.35
CA ARG A 41 13.51 -1.86 -3.85
C ARG A 41 13.16 -1.99 -2.38
N THR A 42 13.37 -0.92 -1.62
CA THR A 42 12.88 -0.82 -0.25
C THR A 42 11.57 -0.06 -0.25
N ILE A 43 10.53 -0.70 0.28
CA ILE A 43 9.17 -0.17 0.31
C ILE A 43 8.72 -0.04 1.75
N TYR A 44 8.34 1.18 2.15
CA TYR A 44 7.67 1.44 3.42
C TYR A 44 6.16 1.46 3.15
N ALA A 45 5.47 0.43 3.63
CA ALA A 45 4.02 0.31 3.50
C ALA A 45 3.35 0.78 4.78
N THR A 46 2.38 1.67 4.65
CA THR A 46 1.61 2.20 5.78
C THR A 46 0.20 2.51 5.31
N HIS A 47 -0.75 2.68 6.26
CA HIS A 47 -2.10 3.08 5.87
C HIS A 47 -2.15 4.51 5.33
N GLY A 48 -1.48 5.45 5.99
CA GLY A 48 -1.43 6.85 5.56
C GLY A 48 -2.05 7.84 6.54
N HIS A 49 -2.68 7.37 7.64
CA HIS A 49 -3.25 8.26 8.65
C HIS A 49 -2.21 8.77 9.65
N ILE A 50 -1.10 8.03 9.82
CA ILE A 50 0.02 8.42 10.70
C ILE A 50 1.20 8.85 9.83
N TYR A 51 1.74 7.93 9.03
CA TYR A 51 2.84 8.20 8.12
C TYR A 51 2.31 8.46 6.72
N ASN A 52 2.73 9.56 6.12
CA ASN A 52 2.32 10.01 4.79
C ASN A 52 3.35 11.01 4.27
N GLU A 53 3.05 11.71 3.16
CA GLU A 53 3.97 12.70 2.58
C GLU A 53 4.24 13.90 3.50
N SER A 54 3.37 14.17 4.47
CA SER A 54 3.54 15.25 5.45
C SER A 54 4.21 14.79 6.75
N ASN A 55 4.31 13.49 6.97
CA ASN A 55 4.95 12.89 8.12
C ASN A 55 5.64 11.60 7.68
N LEU A 56 6.85 11.73 7.13
CA LEU A 56 7.56 10.62 6.52
C LEU A 56 8.08 9.63 7.56
N PRO A 57 8.00 8.30 7.28
CA PRO A 57 8.78 7.31 8.02
C PRO A 57 10.27 7.49 7.67
N PRO A 58 11.19 6.73 8.31
CA PRO A 58 12.62 6.92 8.09
C PRO A 58 13.09 6.38 6.73
N LEU A 59 12.66 7.02 5.66
CA LEU A 59 13.01 6.68 4.28
C LEU A 59 14.48 6.99 3.99
N ARG A 60 15.09 6.18 3.13
CA ARG A 60 16.38 6.45 2.51
C ARG A 60 16.15 6.93 1.08
N LYS A 61 17.17 7.55 0.50
CA LYS A 61 17.10 7.99 -0.89
C LYS A 61 16.80 6.82 -1.83
N GLY A 62 15.77 6.98 -2.65
CA GLY A 62 15.33 5.96 -3.59
C GLY A 62 14.26 5.02 -3.05
N ASP A 63 13.92 5.12 -1.78
CA ASP A 63 12.88 4.29 -1.18
C ASP A 63 11.48 4.68 -1.68
N ILE A 64 10.56 3.76 -1.53
CA ILE A 64 9.16 3.96 -1.91
C ILE A 64 8.31 4.07 -0.66
N LEU A 65 7.48 5.11 -0.59
CA LEU A 65 6.41 5.23 0.40
C LEU A 65 5.11 4.76 -0.25
N LEU A 66 4.59 3.66 0.23
CA LEU A 66 3.33 3.08 -0.25
C LEU A 66 2.27 3.28 0.82
N HIS A 67 1.21 4.03 0.52
CA HIS A 67 0.14 4.27 1.48
C HIS A 67 -1.22 4.35 0.79
N GLY A 68 -2.26 4.17 1.59
CA GLY A 68 -3.65 4.31 1.18
C GLY A 68 -4.29 5.53 1.84
N HIS A 69 -5.37 5.32 2.58
CA HIS A 69 -6.13 6.29 3.37
C HIS A 69 -6.97 7.28 2.54
N THR A 70 -6.39 7.92 1.52
CA THR A 70 -7.10 8.89 0.69
C THR A 70 -8.07 8.24 -0.29
N HIS A 71 -7.92 6.94 -0.55
CA HIS A 71 -8.70 6.16 -1.53
C HIS A 71 -8.54 6.65 -2.98
N VAL A 72 -7.42 7.30 -3.27
CA VAL A 72 -7.11 7.84 -4.60
C VAL A 72 -5.78 7.25 -5.10
N PRO A 73 -5.74 6.60 -6.26
CA PRO A 73 -4.48 6.09 -6.82
C PRO A 73 -3.51 7.24 -7.09
N LYS A 74 -2.23 6.99 -6.85
CA LYS A 74 -1.20 8.03 -6.97
C LYS A 74 0.16 7.44 -7.26
N CYS A 75 0.95 8.15 -8.06
CA CYS A 75 2.38 7.95 -8.18
C CYS A 75 3.03 9.32 -8.26
N ALA A 76 3.68 9.76 -7.19
CA ALA A 76 4.37 11.05 -7.11
C ALA A 76 5.86 10.83 -6.92
N ILE A 77 6.66 11.34 -7.84
CA ILE A 77 8.12 11.22 -7.80
C ILE A 77 8.68 12.46 -7.13
N HIS A 78 9.32 12.26 -5.96
CA HIS A 78 10.04 13.29 -5.23
C HIS A 78 11.55 13.14 -5.43
N GLU A 79 12.33 14.12 -5.00
CA GLU A 79 13.79 14.08 -5.15
C GLU A 79 14.41 12.86 -4.46
N ASP A 80 13.96 12.53 -3.24
CA ASP A 80 14.57 11.49 -2.42
C ASP A 80 13.74 10.20 -2.33
N TYR A 81 12.47 10.21 -2.74
CA TYR A 81 11.60 9.04 -2.64
C TYR A 81 10.46 9.11 -3.65
N ILE A 82 9.77 8.00 -3.81
CA ILE A 82 8.58 7.91 -4.65
C ILE A 82 7.40 7.58 -3.75
N CYS A 83 6.32 8.34 -3.88
CA CYS A 83 5.08 8.08 -3.15
C CYS A 83 4.08 7.39 -4.06
N MET A 84 3.57 6.25 -3.62
CA MET A 84 2.57 5.48 -4.36
C MET A 84 1.35 5.21 -3.50
N ASN A 85 0.19 5.22 -4.13
CA ASN A 85 -1.08 4.86 -3.49
C ASN A 85 -1.83 3.93 -4.43
N PRO A 86 -2.24 2.73 -3.97
CA PRO A 86 -2.98 1.79 -4.81
C PRO A 86 -4.43 2.20 -5.09
N GLY A 87 -4.94 3.19 -4.37
CA GLY A 87 -6.36 3.52 -4.40
C GLY A 87 -7.17 2.66 -3.44
N SER A 88 -8.40 2.36 -3.78
CA SER A 88 -9.28 1.55 -2.95
C SER A 88 -9.98 0.49 -3.78
N VAL A 89 -10.06 -0.73 -3.24
CA VAL A 89 -10.83 -1.81 -3.84
C VAL A 89 -12.32 -1.57 -3.65
N SER A 90 -12.72 -1.12 -2.46
CA SER A 90 -14.13 -1.05 -2.08
C SER A 90 -14.74 0.35 -2.15
N LEU A 91 -13.96 1.41 -1.91
CA LEU A 91 -14.48 2.76 -1.77
C LEU A 91 -13.56 3.81 -2.42
N PRO A 92 -13.39 3.77 -3.74
CA PRO A 92 -12.58 4.78 -4.43
C PRO A 92 -13.22 6.16 -4.33
N LYS A 93 -12.39 7.20 -4.34
CA LYS A 93 -12.81 8.60 -4.27
C LYS A 93 -12.36 9.37 -5.51
N GLU A 94 -12.87 10.56 -5.70
CA GLU A 94 -12.53 11.47 -6.82
C GLU A 94 -12.74 10.82 -8.19
N ASP A 95 -13.81 10.02 -8.33
CA ASP A 95 -14.18 9.30 -9.56
C ASP A 95 -13.10 8.33 -10.06
N THR A 96 -12.27 7.81 -9.15
CA THR A 96 -11.25 6.83 -9.49
C THR A 96 -11.82 5.42 -9.52
N HIS A 97 -11.09 4.50 -10.16
CA HIS A 97 -11.49 3.11 -10.31
C HIS A 97 -11.37 2.32 -8.98
N HIS A 98 -12.14 1.25 -8.87
CA HIS A 98 -11.90 0.23 -7.84
C HIS A 98 -10.64 -0.53 -8.23
N GLY A 99 -9.63 -0.54 -7.38
CA GLY A 99 -8.39 -1.09 -7.83
C GLY A 99 -7.38 -1.47 -6.74
N TYR A 100 -6.27 -1.99 -7.23
CA TYR A 100 -5.16 -2.48 -6.44
C TYR A 100 -3.88 -2.32 -7.24
N MET A 101 -2.73 -2.67 -6.63
CA MET A 101 -1.44 -2.64 -7.31
C MET A 101 -0.82 -4.04 -7.34
N ILE A 102 0.00 -4.27 -8.36
CA ILE A 102 0.90 -5.42 -8.45
C ILE A 102 2.32 -4.91 -8.65
N LEU A 103 3.27 -5.49 -7.91
CA LEU A 103 4.70 -5.36 -8.16
C LEU A 103 5.20 -6.67 -8.73
N GLU A 104 5.73 -6.63 -9.95
CA GLU A 104 6.25 -7.81 -10.64
C GLU A 104 7.50 -7.43 -11.45
N ASN A 105 8.61 -8.13 -11.20
CA ASN A 105 9.87 -7.90 -11.89
C ASN A 105 10.35 -6.44 -11.86
N GLY A 106 10.19 -5.78 -10.71
CA GLY A 106 10.59 -4.38 -10.52
C GLY A 106 9.64 -3.35 -11.12
N LYS A 107 8.52 -3.79 -11.69
CA LYS A 107 7.53 -2.92 -12.31
C LYS A 107 6.26 -2.85 -11.47
N PHE A 108 5.71 -1.66 -11.31
CA PHE A 108 4.47 -1.42 -10.56
C PHE A 108 3.33 -1.20 -11.54
N PHE A 109 2.24 -1.91 -11.30
CA PHE A 109 1.03 -1.80 -12.12
C PHE A 109 -0.15 -1.43 -11.23
N TRP A 110 -0.91 -0.43 -11.64
CA TRP A 110 -2.24 -0.14 -11.09
C TRP A 110 -3.26 -0.89 -11.93
N LYS A 111 -4.09 -1.68 -11.27
CA LYS A 111 -5.10 -2.49 -11.94
C LYS A 111 -6.47 -2.15 -11.39
N ASP A 112 -7.48 -2.20 -12.26
CA ASP A 112 -8.86 -2.16 -11.80
C ASP A 112 -9.31 -3.56 -11.34
N ILE A 113 -10.51 -3.63 -10.76
CA ILE A 113 -11.01 -4.89 -10.19
C ILE A 113 -11.29 -5.97 -11.26
N SER A 114 -11.37 -5.60 -12.54
CA SER A 114 -11.45 -6.55 -13.64
C SER A 114 -10.08 -7.13 -14.05
N GLY A 115 -8.98 -6.58 -13.48
CA GLY A 115 -7.62 -7.00 -13.78
C GLY A 115 -6.95 -6.23 -14.92
N GLU A 116 -7.59 -5.20 -15.46
CA GLU A 116 -7.00 -4.37 -16.50
C GLU A 116 -6.00 -3.36 -15.93
N ASN A 117 -4.92 -3.12 -16.67
CA ASN A 117 -3.93 -2.11 -16.30
C ASN A 117 -4.48 -0.72 -16.54
N VAL A 118 -4.44 0.13 -15.49
CA VAL A 118 -4.86 1.52 -15.55
C VAL A 118 -3.73 2.49 -15.24
N GLY A 119 -2.56 1.98 -14.90
CA GLY A 119 -1.35 2.75 -14.66
C GLY A 119 -0.12 1.85 -14.51
N LYS A 120 1.06 2.41 -14.73
CA LYS A 120 2.32 1.69 -14.67
C LYS A 120 3.47 2.61 -14.27
N TYR A 121 4.38 2.08 -13.45
CA TYR A 121 5.66 2.72 -13.15
C TYR A 121 6.79 1.69 -13.21
N HIS A 122 7.91 2.06 -13.85
CA HIS A 122 9.17 1.32 -13.80
C HIS A 122 10.33 2.31 -14.06
N GLU A 123 11.48 1.97 -13.54
CA GLU A 123 12.71 2.68 -13.90
C GLU A 123 13.31 2.15 -15.18
#